data_ab70c17d43d2a407b7a6e4d98a430439
#
_entry.id   ab70c17d43d2a407b7a6e4d98a430439
#
_cell.length_a   1.000
_cell.length_b   1.000
_cell.length_c   1.000
_cell.angle_alpha   90.00
_cell.angle_beta   90.00
_cell.angle_gamma   90.00
#
_symmetry.space_group_name_H-M   'P 1'
#
loop_
_entity.id
_entity.type
_entity.pdbx_description
1 polymer ?
#
loop_
_entity_poly.entity_id
_entity_poly.type
_entity_poly.pdbx_seq_one_letter_code
_entity_poly.pdbx_strand_id
1 'polypeptide(L)'
;DRRRNELKPTEQKRLDHCLGQAYVATGRSTEAIKVYESLLSQTPKDRRLLKTVAELLTDCGTRECLLNAKTQWRKLESMERAGEPAWMSARYQVVWCLFALKEHDECRKLLAVTRLLYPALGGDELRSRFAELEKKLPAKR
;
A
#
# COMPACT_ATOMS: atom_id res chain seq x y z
N ASP A 1 -22.73 -14.78 12.25
CA ASP A 1 -23.59 -15.63 11.43
C ASP A 1 -23.28 -17.10 11.69
N ARG A 2 -24.31 -17.88 12.03
CA ARG A 2 -24.22 -19.32 12.32
C ARG A 2 -23.58 -20.11 11.18
N ARG A 3 -23.95 -19.81 9.95
CA ARG A 3 -23.40 -20.48 8.76
C ARG A 3 -21.90 -20.25 8.62
N ARG A 4 -21.45 -19.06 8.95
CA ARG A 4 -20.04 -18.71 8.86
C ARG A 4 -19.19 -19.56 9.81
N ASN A 5 -19.70 -19.85 11.00
CA ASN A 5 -19.00 -20.65 12.00
C ASN A 5 -18.98 -22.14 11.64
N GLU A 6 -19.88 -22.58 10.77
CA GLU A 6 -19.96 -23.96 10.30
C GLU A 6 -19.10 -24.27 9.09
N LEU A 7 -18.55 -23.22 8.44
CA LEU A 7 -17.73 -23.38 7.25
C LEU A 7 -16.31 -23.85 7.59
N LYS A 8 -15.75 -24.64 6.68
CA LYS A 8 -14.34 -25.00 6.75
C LYS A 8 -13.47 -23.72 6.59
N PRO A 9 -12.26 -23.69 7.18
CA PRO A 9 -11.39 -22.51 7.06
C PRO A 9 -11.16 -22.04 5.62
N THR A 10 -11.01 -22.96 4.68
CA THR A 10 -10.83 -22.63 3.26
C THR A 10 -12.07 -22.02 2.63
N GLU A 11 -13.25 -22.53 3.00
CA GLU A 11 -14.54 -22.00 2.53
C GLU A 11 -14.79 -20.61 3.10
N GLN A 12 -14.44 -20.42 4.36
CA GLN A 12 -14.57 -19.12 5.04
C GLN A 12 -13.67 -18.09 4.39
N LYS A 13 -12.43 -18.44 4.02
CA LYS A 13 -11.53 -17.53 3.28
C LYS A 13 -12.11 -17.12 1.94
N ARG A 14 -12.69 -18.08 1.20
CA ARG A 14 -13.33 -17.79 -0.08
C ARG A 14 -14.50 -16.82 0.08
N LEU A 15 -15.32 -17.05 1.10
CA LEU A 15 -16.45 -16.18 1.42
C LEU A 15 -15.96 -14.77 1.75
N ASP A 16 -14.92 -14.67 2.58
CA ASP A 16 -14.35 -13.38 2.97
C ASP A 16 -13.75 -12.64 1.77
N HIS A 17 -13.07 -13.34 0.87
CA HIS A 17 -12.60 -12.73 -0.39
C HIS A 17 -13.73 -12.19 -1.24
N CYS A 18 -14.79 -12.99 -1.41
CA CYS A 18 -15.98 -12.55 -2.17
C CYS A 18 -16.64 -11.35 -1.51
N LEU A 19 -16.73 -11.36 -0.19
CA LEU A 19 -17.31 -10.26 0.58
C LEU A 19 -16.47 -8.99 0.44
N GLY A 20 -15.14 -9.11 0.53
CA GLY A 20 -14.23 -7.98 0.32
C GLY A 20 -14.38 -7.38 -1.07
N GLN A 21 -14.43 -8.21 -2.10
CA GLN A 21 -14.63 -7.77 -3.48
C GLN A 21 -15.99 -7.07 -3.66
N ALA A 22 -17.04 -7.59 -3.03
CA ALA A 22 -18.37 -6.98 -3.09
C ALA A 22 -18.36 -5.60 -2.42
N TYR A 23 -17.70 -5.45 -1.30
CA TYR A 23 -17.57 -4.16 -0.62
C TYR A 23 -16.81 -3.15 -1.47
N VAL A 24 -15.73 -3.56 -2.11
CA VAL A 24 -14.97 -2.70 -3.04
C VAL A 24 -15.88 -2.26 -4.19
N ALA A 25 -16.59 -3.19 -4.80
CA ALA A 25 -17.47 -2.94 -5.96
C ALA A 25 -18.63 -1.98 -5.61
N THR A 26 -19.07 -1.99 -4.36
CA THR A 26 -20.18 -1.12 -3.90
C THR A 26 -19.69 0.15 -3.21
N GLY A 27 -18.41 0.44 -3.24
CA GLY A 27 -17.83 1.65 -2.65
C GLY A 27 -17.74 1.63 -1.13
N ARG A 28 -17.89 0.48 -0.51
CA ARG A 28 -17.79 0.33 0.96
C ARG A 28 -16.35 0.04 1.37
N SER A 29 -15.51 1.04 1.25
CA SER A 29 -14.06 0.91 1.47
C SER A 29 -13.70 0.51 2.90
N THR A 30 -14.38 1.08 3.89
CA THR A 30 -14.11 0.78 5.31
C THR A 30 -14.37 -0.69 5.63
N GLU A 31 -15.49 -1.23 5.17
CA GLU A 31 -15.85 -2.62 5.36
C GLU A 31 -14.89 -3.54 4.59
N ALA A 32 -14.52 -3.17 3.37
CA ALA A 32 -13.54 -3.92 2.57
C ALA A 32 -12.20 -4.01 3.28
N ILE A 33 -11.71 -2.90 3.81
CA ILE A 33 -10.44 -2.86 4.54
C ILE A 33 -10.48 -3.82 5.73
N LYS A 34 -11.55 -3.83 6.52
CA LYS A 34 -11.70 -4.71 7.68
C LYS A 34 -11.65 -6.19 7.27
N VAL A 35 -12.34 -6.55 6.20
CA VAL A 35 -12.35 -7.93 5.70
C VAL A 35 -10.96 -8.34 5.25
N TYR A 36 -10.30 -7.53 4.44
CA TYR A 36 -8.96 -7.86 3.94
C TYR A 36 -7.90 -7.84 5.04
N GLU A 37 -8.01 -6.94 6.03
CA GLU A 37 -7.11 -6.94 7.18
C GLU A 37 -7.25 -8.23 8.00
N SER A 38 -8.49 -8.72 8.16
CA SER A 38 -8.75 -10.00 8.83
C SER A 38 -8.11 -11.15 8.07
N LEU A 39 -8.26 -11.18 6.74
CA LEU A 39 -7.62 -12.20 5.90
C LEU A 39 -6.09 -12.11 6.01
N LEU A 40 -5.54 -10.91 5.98
CA LEU A 40 -4.10 -10.70 6.09
C LEU A 40 -3.55 -11.16 7.44
N SER A 41 -4.32 -10.99 8.53
CA SER A 41 -3.89 -11.44 9.86
C SER A 41 -3.68 -12.95 9.92
N GLN A 42 -4.39 -13.71 9.08
CA GLN A 42 -4.23 -15.16 8.98
C GLN A 42 -3.03 -15.56 8.12
N THR A 43 -2.67 -14.72 7.15
CA THR A 43 -1.55 -14.98 6.25
C THR A 43 -0.72 -13.70 6.09
N PRO A 44 0.04 -13.29 7.15
CA PRO A 44 0.70 -11.97 7.17
C PRO A 44 1.75 -11.76 6.07
N LYS A 45 2.24 -12.83 5.46
CA LYS A 45 3.25 -12.77 4.41
C LYS A 45 2.69 -12.92 3.01
N ASP A 46 1.35 -12.94 2.87
CA ASP A 46 0.71 -13.00 1.57
C ASP A 46 0.84 -11.64 0.89
N ARG A 47 1.69 -11.57 -0.13
CA ARG A 47 2.00 -10.33 -0.85
C ARG A 47 0.79 -9.73 -1.55
N ARG A 48 -0.08 -10.56 -2.11
CA ARG A 48 -1.30 -10.09 -2.79
C ARG A 48 -2.25 -9.41 -1.83
N LEU A 49 -2.49 -10.04 -0.68
CA LEU A 49 -3.35 -9.47 0.36
C LEU A 49 -2.74 -8.19 0.91
N LEU A 50 -1.44 -8.22 1.19
CA LEU A 50 -0.73 -7.05 1.69
C LEU A 50 -0.84 -5.87 0.73
N LYS A 51 -0.65 -6.12 -0.56
CA LYS A 51 -0.79 -5.10 -1.60
C LYS A 51 -2.22 -4.57 -1.67
N THR A 52 -3.21 -5.46 -1.64
CA THR A 52 -4.63 -5.08 -1.68
C THR A 52 -4.98 -4.18 -0.49
N VAL A 53 -4.58 -4.56 0.72
CA VAL A 53 -4.81 -3.75 1.92
C VAL A 53 -4.13 -2.39 1.79
N ALA A 54 -2.88 -2.37 1.36
CA ALA A 54 -2.12 -1.13 1.19
C ALA A 54 -2.80 -0.19 0.18
N GLU A 55 -3.26 -0.72 -0.95
CA GLU A 55 -3.97 0.06 -1.97
C GLU A 55 -5.27 0.63 -1.44
N LEU A 56 -6.07 -0.18 -0.74
CA LEU A 56 -7.33 0.26 -0.16
C LEU A 56 -7.12 1.37 0.87
N LEU A 57 -6.10 1.22 1.71
CA LEU A 57 -5.75 2.23 2.71
C LEU A 57 -5.28 3.53 2.05
N THR A 58 -4.50 3.42 0.98
CA THR A 58 -4.04 4.58 0.21
C THR A 58 -5.23 5.33 -0.39
N ASP A 59 -6.17 4.59 -0.99
CA ASP A 59 -7.37 5.17 -1.59
C ASP A 59 -8.32 5.79 -0.56
N CYS A 60 -8.37 5.24 0.64
CA CYS A 60 -9.14 5.80 1.76
C CYS A 60 -8.72 7.24 2.05
N GLY A 61 -7.43 7.52 2.05
CA GLY A 61 -6.87 8.88 2.06
C GLY A 61 -6.95 9.64 3.37
N THR A 62 -7.59 9.13 4.41
CA THR A 62 -7.56 9.77 5.71
C THR A 62 -6.18 9.67 6.33
N ARG A 63 -5.86 10.54 7.29
CA ARG A 63 -4.58 10.50 7.98
C ARG A 63 -4.30 9.12 8.59
N GLU A 64 -5.29 8.56 9.27
CA GLU A 64 -5.18 7.22 9.88
C GLU A 64 -4.92 6.15 8.83
N CYS A 65 -5.69 6.17 7.73
CA CYS A 65 -5.49 5.23 6.63
C CYS A 65 -4.11 5.38 6.00
N LEU A 66 -3.64 6.60 5.79
CA LEU A 66 -2.34 6.86 5.18
C LEU A 66 -1.18 6.41 6.07
N LEU A 67 -1.28 6.59 7.38
CA LEU A 67 -0.28 6.09 8.31
C LEU A 67 -0.18 4.56 8.24
N ASN A 68 -1.32 3.90 8.21
CA ASN A 68 -1.37 2.45 8.08
C ASN A 68 -0.89 1.99 6.70
N ALA A 69 -1.29 2.69 5.64
CA ALA A 69 -0.84 2.40 4.27
C ALA A 69 0.69 2.46 4.18
N LYS A 70 1.29 3.49 4.74
CA LYS A 70 2.75 3.64 4.79
C LYS A 70 3.40 2.42 5.42
N THR A 71 2.87 1.94 6.54
CA THR A 71 3.36 0.76 7.22
C THR A 71 3.25 -0.49 6.34
N GLN A 72 2.12 -0.67 5.67
CA GLN A 72 1.92 -1.83 4.80
C GLN A 72 2.82 -1.81 3.57
N TRP A 73 2.98 -0.64 2.94
CA TRP A 73 3.89 -0.50 1.81
C TRP A 73 5.34 -0.77 2.20
N ARG A 74 5.77 -0.34 3.40
CA ARG A 74 7.12 -0.63 3.90
C ARG A 74 7.33 -2.13 4.13
N LYS A 75 6.31 -2.82 4.62
CA LYS A 75 6.36 -4.29 4.75
C LYS A 75 6.53 -4.95 3.40
N LEU A 76 5.73 -4.53 2.41
CA LEU A 76 5.81 -5.06 1.06
C LEU A 76 7.20 -4.81 0.45
N GLU A 77 7.71 -3.59 0.61
CA GLU A 77 9.06 -3.23 0.18
C GLU A 77 10.11 -4.18 0.78
N SER A 78 10.02 -4.45 2.09
CA SER A 78 10.97 -5.33 2.77
C SER A 78 10.92 -6.79 2.30
N MET A 79 9.82 -7.19 1.69
CA MET A 79 9.63 -8.54 1.16
C MET A 79 10.12 -8.68 -0.27
N GLU A 80 10.44 -7.58 -0.93
CA GLU A 80 10.91 -7.57 -2.30
C GLU A 80 12.42 -7.34 -2.35
N ARG A 81 13.05 -7.75 -3.44
CA ARG A 81 14.48 -7.56 -3.64
C ARG A 81 14.75 -6.10 -4.00
N ALA A 82 15.66 -5.48 -3.25
CA ALA A 82 16.00 -4.06 -3.42
C ALA A 82 16.37 -3.74 -4.87
N GLY A 83 15.78 -2.68 -5.40
CA GLY A 83 16.02 -2.21 -6.76
C GLY A 83 15.17 -2.88 -7.83
N GLU A 84 14.53 -4.00 -7.54
CA GLU A 84 13.66 -4.68 -8.50
C GLU A 84 12.35 -3.89 -8.70
N PRO A 85 11.62 -4.12 -9.81
CA PRO A 85 10.41 -3.36 -10.11
C PRO A 85 9.35 -3.34 -9.01
N ALA A 86 9.08 -4.48 -8.38
CA ALA A 86 8.11 -4.57 -7.30
C ALA A 86 8.56 -3.77 -6.06
N TRP A 87 9.86 -3.83 -5.74
CA TRP A 87 10.46 -3.05 -4.67
C TRP A 87 10.32 -1.55 -4.95
N MET A 88 10.63 -1.15 -6.17
CA MET A 88 10.60 0.25 -6.57
C MET A 88 9.18 0.80 -6.56
N SER A 89 8.20 -0.01 -6.99
CA SER A 89 6.78 0.37 -6.92
C SER A 89 6.33 0.60 -5.47
N ALA A 90 6.73 -0.29 -4.56
CA ALA A 90 6.42 -0.16 -3.14
C ALA A 90 7.11 1.08 -2.56
N ARG A 91 8.38 1.32 -2.91
CA ARG A 91 9.12 2.51 -2.48
C ARG A 91 8.42 3.80 -2.92
N TYR A 92 7.94 3.84 -4.16
CA TYR A 92 7.17 4.99 -4.65
C TYR A 92 5.94 5.23 -3.77
N GLN A 93 5.21 4.19 -3.42
CA GLN A 93 4.02 4.32 -2.58
C GLN A 93 4.35 4.83 -1.18
N VAL A 94 5.48 4.41 -0.61
CA VAL A 94 5.95 4.94 0.68
C VAL A 94 6.22 6.44 0.57
N VAL A 95 6.93 6.85 -0.48
CA VAL A 95 7.23 8.27 -0.74
C VAL A 95 5.94 9.06 -0.92
N TRP A 96 4.98 8.51 -1.67
CA TRP A 96 3.69 9.14 -1.90
C TRP A 96 2.90 9.31 -0.58
N CYS A 97 2.89 8.29 0.28
CA CYS A 97 2.23 8.38 1.59
C CYS A 97 2.88 9.46 2.46
N LEU A 98 4.20 9.56 2.46
CA LEU A 98 4.90 10.62 3.18
C LEU A 98 4.49 11.99 2.67
N PHE A 99 4.38 12.15 1.36
CA PHE A 99 3.91 13.39 0.75
C PHE A 99 2.48 13.71 1.18
N ALA A 100 1.57 12.73 1.08
CA ALA A 100 0.16 12.92 1.42
C ALA A 100 -0.04 13.22 2.91
N LEU A 101 0.83 12.68 3.77
CA LEU A 101 0.83 12.95 5.22
C LEU A 101 1.50 14.28 5.57
N LYS A 102 2.00 15.00 4.57
CA LYS A 102 2.73 16.27 4.74
C LYS A 102 4.04 16.10 5.55
N GLU A 103 4.59 14.91 5.56
CA GLU A 103 5.92 14.64 6.12
C GLU A 103 6.98 14.94 5.05
N HIS A 104 7.07 16.20 4.68
CA HIS A 104 7.84 16.65 3.50
C HIS A 104 9.34 16.44 3.65
N ASP A 105 9.89 16.64 4.84
CA ASP A 105 11.33 16.46 5.05
C ASP A 105 11.74 15.00 4.88
N GLU A 106 10.99 14.07 5.47
CA GLU A 106 11.23 12.65 5.29
C GLU A 106 11.01 12.23 3.84
N CYS A 107 9.98 12.78 3.20
CA CYS A 107 9.70 12.54 1.79
C CYS A 107 10.90 12.93 0.91
N ARG A 108 11.46 14.12 1.12
CA ARG A 108 12.64 14.59 0.38
C ARG A 108 13.86 13.71 0.61
N LYS A 109 14.10 13.34 1.86
CA LYS A 109 15.24 12.48 2.21
C LYS A 109 15.14 11.12 1.53
N LEU A 110 13.98 10.49 1.63
CA LEU A 110 13.78 9.18 1.03
C LEU A 110 13.87 9.24 -0.49
N LEU A 111 13.28 10.26 -1.09
CA LEU A 111 13.36 10.49 -2.53
C LEU A 111 14.81 10.68 -2.99
N ALA A 112 15.58 11.49 -2.27
CA ALA A 112 16.98 11.74 -2.59
C ALA A 112 17.83 10.48 -2.49
N VAL A 113 17.65 9.69 -1.42
CA VAL A 113 18.37 8.42 -1.24
C VAL A 113 18.01 7.43 -2.33
N THR A 114 16.73 7.32 -2.65
CA THR A 114 16.26 6.41 -3.70
C THR A 114 16.85 6.77 -5.05
N ARG A 115 16.86 8.07 -5.39
CA ARG A 115 17.42 8.56 -6.64
C ARG A 115 18.92 8.33 -6.73
N LEU A 116 19.62 8.52 -5.61
CA LEU A 116 21.07 8.32 -5.55
C LEU A 116 21.44 6.84 -5.77
N LEU A 117 20.74 5.93 -5.10
CA LEU A 117 21.02 4.50 -5.19
C LEU A 117 20.50 3.85 -6.46
N TYR A 118 19.38 4.33 -6.98
CA TYR A 118 18.70 3.76 -8.14
C TYR A 118 18.29 4.87 -9.11
N PRO A 119 19.23 5.45 -9.88
CA PRO A 119 18.95 6.61 -10.74
C PRO A 119 17.85 6.40 -11.78
N ALA A 120 17.66 5.16 -12.22
CA ALA A 120 16.60 4.81 -13.18
C ALA A 120 15.20 4.82 -12.55
N LEU A 121 15.10 4.77 -11.21
CA LEU A 121 13.85 4.81 -10.45
C LEU A 121 12.80 3.79 -10.92
N GLY A 122 13.25 2.63 -11.39
CA GLY A 122 12.37 1.54 -11.82
C GLY A 122 11.84 1.65 -13.24
N GLY A 123 12.33 2.60 -14.03
CA GLY A 123 11.96 2.79 -15.42
C GLY A 123 11.24 4.10 -15.67
N ASP A 124 10.90 4.34 -16.94
CA ASP A 124 10.39 5.65 -17.38
C ASP A 124 9.08 6.05 -16.71
N GLU A 125 8.15 5.11 -16.56
CA GLU A 125 6.85 5.40 -15.95
C GLU A 125 7.00 5.80 -14.48
N LEU A 126 7.71 5.01 -13.69
CA LEU A 126 7.94 5.32 -12.27
C LEU A 126 8.77 6.57 -12.11
N ARG A 127 9.80 6.74 -12.95
CA ARG A 127 10.63 7.95 -12.93
C ARG A 127 9.78 9.20 -13.14
N SER A 128 8.83 9.16 -14.07
CA SER A 128 7.89 10.25 -14.31
C SER A 128 7.02 10.52 -13.09
N ARG A 129 6.53 9.47 -12.43
CA ARG A 129 5.71 9.59 -11.21
C ARG A 129 6.50 10.23 -10.08
N PHE A 130 7.75 9.81 -9.88
CA PHE A 130 8.63 10.41 -8.88
C PHE A 130 8.88 11.89 -9.17
N ALA A 131 9.11 12.23 -10.45
CA ALA A 131 9.33 13.62 -10.86
C ALA A 131 8.11 14.49 -10.62
N GLU A 132 6.91 13.99 -10.95
CA GLU A 132 5.66 14.70 -10.69
C GLU A 132 5.44 14.96 -9.20
N LEU A 133 5.72 13.97 -8.37
CA LEU A 133 5.59 14.11 -6.92
C LEU A 133 6.60 15.15 -6.39
N GLU A 134 7.83 15.11 -6.88
CA GLU A 134 8.88 16.05 -6.50
C GLU A 134 8.49 17.50 -6.81
N LYS A 135 7.86 17.73 -7.96
CA LYS A 135 7.35 19.06 -8.36
C LYS A 135 6.29 19.57 -7.38
N LYS A 136 5.51 18.70 -6.79
CA LYS A 136 4.44 19.04 -5.85
C LYS A 136 4.97 19.32 -4.45
N LEU A 137 6.20 18.95 -4.13
CA LEU A 137 6.78 19.22 -2.82
C LEU A 137 6.98 20.72 -2.64
N PRO A 138 6.62 21.26 -1.44
CA PRO A 138 6.86 22.67 -1.16
C PRO A 138 8.35 23.00 -1.18
N ALA A 139 8.68 24.25 -1.48
CA ALA A 139 10.05 24.70 -1.44
C ALA A 139 10.63 24.51 -0.05
N LYS A 140 11.88 24.07 0.01
CA LYS A 140 12.59 23.89 1.28
C LYS A 140 12.88 25.27 1.88
N ARG A 141 12.46 25.45 3.14
CA ARG A 141 12.74 26.69 3.87
C ARG A 141 14.11 26.61 4.54
#